data_905f319d52e983ac62bad1b3d7a9f466
#
_entry.id   905f319d52e983ac62bad1b3d7a9f466
#
_cell.length_a   1.000
_cell.length_b   1.000
_cell.length_c   1.000
_cell.angle_alpha   90.00
_cell.angle_beta   90.00
_cell.angle_gamma   90.00
#
_symmetry.space_group_name_H-M   'P 1'
#
loop_
_entity.id
_entity.type
_entity.pdbx_description
1 polymer ?
#
loop_
_entity_poly.entity_id
_entity_poly.type
_entity_poly.pdbx_seq_one_letter_code
_entity_poly.pdbx_strand_id
1 'polypeptide(L)'
;VVNLFFFSSVAVLIFYLLLSTLITPLALNKSRLLLSSQNLNSFLPTVRMQQFNDSFKGFTFIVEKKIGNEIQGIFLHDKGNNLKNFSSNTTKTKSTTIISEKGIINLNKMLLFNGQIITSKKEDAKNEIIKFEQLNIDLSNLNTTTIKKPKIQETSTFKLLNCLLTKNNRNSFCNEGFKKEILPTLNRRIIIPFYIPAISLICSLLLMRSKKIYFNKTIIFAYSFSLLLFTELAVRYTGLNNILLSLFIIIPIFLFLFFYLFLNYKFLHETSAS
;
A
#
# COMPACT_ATOMS: atom_id res chain seq x y z
N VAL A 1 -22.53 -17.74 29.58
CA VAL A 1 -22.69 -16.95 28.34
C VAL A 1 -21.51 -15.99 28.16
N VAL A 2 -21.20 -15.12 29.15
CA VAL A 2 -20.11 -14.12 29.06
C VAL A 2 -18.77 -14.77 28.77
N ASN A 3 -18.42 -15.86 29.47
CA ASN A 3 -17.16 -16.58 29.24
C ASN A 3 -17.05 -17.16 27.84
N LEU A 4 -18.17 -17.60 27.26
CA LEU A 4 -18.17 -18.13 25.88
C LEU A 4 -17.84 -17.01 24.87
N PHE A 5 -18.48 -15.83 24.99
CA PHE A 5 -18.16 -14.67 24.16
C PHE A 5 -16.73 -14.19 24.38
N PHE A 6 -16.25 -14.24 25.61
CA PHE A 6 -14.88 -13.91 25.94
C PHE A 6 -13.87 -14.83 25.23
N PHE A 7 -13.98 -16.14 25.41
CA PHE A 7 -13.04 -17.09 24.80
C PHE A 7 -13.10 -17.06 23.27
N SER A 8 -14.30 -16.96 22.69
CA SER A 8 -14.43 -16.85 21.23
C SER A 8 -13.78 -15.57 20.71
N SER A 9 -13.97 -14.44 21.39
CA SER A 9 -13.36 -13.17 20.96
C SER A 9 -11.85 -13.15 21.11
N VAL A 10 -11.30 -13.79 22.15
CA VAL A 10 -9.85 -13.94 22.33
C VAL A 10 -9.25 -14.84 21.24
N ALA A 11 -9.93 -15.91 20.86
CA ALA A 11 -9.49 -16.77 19.75
C ALA A 11 -9.43 -15.98 18.43
N VAL A 12 -10.48 -15.19 18.15
CA VAL A 12 -10.51 -14.29 16.95
C VAL A 12 -9.40 -13.24 17.02
N LEU A 13 -9.16 -12.65 18.19
CA LEU A 13 -8.07 -11.69 18.39
C LEU A 13 -6.71 -12.29 18.07
N ILE A 14 -6.39 -13.48 18.59
CA ILE A 14 -5.12 -14.16 18.32
C ILE A 14 -4.97 -14.44 16.83
N PHE A 15 -6.01 -14.97 16.20
CA PHE A 15 -6.01 -15.25 14.77
C PHE A 15 -5.79 -13.97 13.94
N TYR A 16 -6.49 -12.89 14.28
CA TYR A 16 -6.31 -11.61 13.60
C TYR A 16 -4.91 -11.03 13.79
N LEU A 17 -4.34 -11.13 15.00
CA LEU A 17 -2.96 -10.71 15.26
C LEU A 17 -1.95 -11.48 14.40
N LEU A 18 -2.09 -12.79 14.27
CA LEU A 18 -1.23 -13.60 13.40
C LEU A 18 -1.35 -13.16 11.93
N LEU A 19 -2.56 -12.95 11.45
CA LEU A 19 -2.81 -12.48 10.09
C LEU A 19 -2.19 -11.10 9.84
N SER A 20 -2.44 -10.14 10.72
CA SER A 20 -2.03 -8.73 10.53
C SER A 20 -0.53 -8.51 10.71
N THR A 21 0.12 -9.24 11.63
CA THR A 21 1.54 -9.04 11.95
C THR A 21 2.50 -9.85 11.10
N LEU A 22 2.12 -11.08 10.70
CA LEU A 22 2.99 -12.00 9.96
C LEU A 22 2.56 -12.15 8.51
N ILE A 23 1.31 -12.56 8.27
CA ILE A 23 0.86 -12.98 6.93
C ILE A 23 0.71 -11.78 6.00
N THR A 24 0.03 -10.72 6.44
CA THR A 24 -0.28 -9.56 5.60
C THR A 24 0.99 -8.88 5.04
N PRO A 25 2.02 -8.53 5.83
CA PRO A 25 3.21 -7.87 5.28
C PRO A 25 4.01 -8.80 4.35
N LEU A 26 4.06 -10.10 4.63
CA LEU A 26 4.73 -11.08 3.77
C LEU A 26 3.99 -11.24 2.43
N ALA A 27 2.67 -11.39 2.46
CA ALA A 27 1.83 -11.53 1.28
C ALA A 27 1.92 -10.28 0.38
N LEU A 28 1.81 -9.09 0.96
CA LEU A 28 1.92 -7.83 0.21
C LEU A 28 3.30 -7.65 -0.43
N ASN A 29 4.37 -7.95 0.30
CA ASN A 29 5.73 -7.87 -0.24
C ASN A 29 5.94 -8.88 -1.38
N LYS A 30 5.50 -10.13 -1.21
CA LYS A 30 5.61 -11.17 -2.24
C LYS A 30 4.77 -10.84 -3.47
N SER A 31 3.53 -10.36 -3.28
CA SER A 31 2.66 -9.90 -4.37
C SER A 31 3.31 -8.79 -5.19
N ARG A 32 3.90 -7.79 -4.51
CA ARG A 32 4.61 -6.71 -5.19
C ARG A 32 5.82 -7.21 -5.98
N LEU A 33 6.61 -8.11 -5.40
CA LEU A 33 7.77 -8.70 -6.09
C LEU A 33 7.34 -9.47 -7.33
N LEU A 34 6.27 -10.26 -7.25
CA LEU A 34 5.71 -10.98 -8.40
C LEU A 34 5.19 -10.02 -9.47
N LEU A 35 4.44 -8.99 -9.08
CA LEU A 35 3.97 -7.97 -10.02
C LEU A 35 5.13 -7.22 -10.68
N SER A 36 6.19 -6.92 -9.94
CA SER A 36 7.36 -6.26 -10.49
C SER A 36 8.14 -7.15 -11.45
N SER A 37 8.22 -8.46 -11.18
CA SER A 37 8.90 -9.43 -12.06
C SER A 37 8.08 -9.73 -13.32
N GLN A 38 6.75 -9.78 -13.23
CA GLN A 38 5.88 -9.99 -14.39
C GLN A 38 5.82 -8.76 -15.31
N ASN A 39 5.93 -7.55 -14.80
CA ASN A 39 5.93 -6.33 -15.61
C ASN A 39 7.18 -6.20 -16.50
N LEU A 40 8.27 -6.93 -16.22
CA LEU A 40 9.43 -6.98 -17.08
C LEU A 40 9.18 -7.77 -18.37
N ASN A 41 8.21 -8.70 -18.38
CA ASN A 41 7.94 -9.54 -19.55
C ASN A 41 6.75 -9.07 -20.41
N SER A 42 6.09 -7.96 -20.07
CA SER A 42 4.97 -7.46 -20.85
C SER A 42 4.81 -5.94 -20.76
N PHE A 43 5.48 -5.25 -21.65
CA PHE A 43 5.26 -3.83 -21.91
C PHE A 43 3.80 -3.57 -22.35
N LEU A 44 3.24 -4.49 -23.12
CA LEU A 44 1.91 -4.42 -23.70
C LEU A 44 0.76 -4.11 -22.74
N PRO A 45 0.63 -4.74 -21.54
CA PRO A 45 -0.44 -4.42 -20.60
C PRO A 45 -0.34 -3.03 -19.98
N THR A 46 0.86 -2.43 -19.95
CA THR A 46 1.05 -1.08 -19.39
C THR A 46 0.68 0.01 -20.38
N VAL A 47 0.55 -0.30 -21.66
CA VAL A 47 0.18 0.65 -22.71
C VAL A 47 -1.28 1.03 -22.63
N ARG A 48 -1.56 2.24 -22.14
CA ARG A 48 -2.89 2.87 -22.15
C ARG A 48 -2.99 3.84 -23.31
N MET A 49 -4.11 3.78 -24.05
CA MET A 49 -4.35 4.67 -25.17
C MET A 49 -4.55 6.11 -24.70
N GLN A 50 -4.00 7.07 -25.42
CA GLN A 50 -4.16 8.52 -25.23
C GLN A 50 -3.78 9.02 -23.81
N GLN A 51 -2.95 8.28 -23.08
CA GLN A 51 -2.47 8.66 -21.77
C GLN A 51 -0.95 8.56 -21.69
N PHE A 52 -0.34 9.56 -21.03
CA PHE A 52 1.07 9.47 -20.67
C PHE A 52 1.30 8.36 -19.66
N ASN A 53 2.29 7.55 -19.91
CA ASN A 53 2.64 6.40 -19.11
C ASN A 53 4.09 6.53 -18.60
N ASP A 54 4.25 6.68 -17.29
CA ASP A 54 5.54 6.82 -16.60
C ASP A 54 5.91 5.56 -15.81
N SER A 55 5.45 4.39 -16.27
CA SER A 55 5.67 3.12 -15.59
C SER A 55 7.15 2.72 -15.50
N PHE A 56 8.00 3.32 -16.32
CA PHE A 56 9.44 3.04 -16.36
C PHE A 56 10.24 4.26 -15.93
N LYS A 57 11.30 4.03 -15.18
CA LYS A 57 12.13 5.11 -14.63
C LYS A 57 12.80 5.94 -15.70
N GLY A 58 12.41 7.21 -15.81
CA GLY A 58 12.95 8.14 -16.79
C GLY A 58 12.48 7.93 -18.22
N PHE A 59 11.51 7.04 -18.43
CA PHE A 59 10.96 6.71 -19.73
C PHE A 59 9.45 6.96 -19.74
N THR A 60 9.02 7.93 -20.54
CA THR A 60 7.61 8.31 -20.69
C THR A 60 7.16 7.95 -22.10
N PHE A 61 5.98 7.39 -22.25
CA PHE A 61 5.41 7.10 -23.55
C PHE A 61 3.92 7.38 -23.63
N ILE A 62 3.44 7.67 -24.84
CA ILE A 62 2.04 7.78 -25.19
C ILE A 62 1.80 7.06 -26.51
N VAL A 63 0.62 6.46 -26.63
CA VAL A 63 0.16 5.76 -27.84
C VAL A 63 -1.26 6.21 -28.14
N GLU A 64 -1.54 6.58 -29.38
CA GLU A 64 -2.90 7.03 -29.78
C GLU A 64 -3.87 5.86 -29.88
N LYS A 65 -3.47 4.79 -30.59
CA LYS A 65 -4.30 3.59 -30.80
C LYS A 65 -3.52 2.33 -30.56
N LYS A 66 -4.21 1.30 -30.04
CA LYS A 66 -3.67 -0.03 -29.79
C LYS A 66 -4.65 -1.10 -30.25
N ILE A 67 -4.19 -2.00 -31.14
CA ILE A 67 -4.97 -3.11 -31.67
C ILE A 67 -4.13 -4.39 -31.49
N GLY A 68 -4.42 -5.15 -30.43
CA GLY A 68 -3.60 -6.32 -30.09
C GLY A 68 -2.13 -5.94 -29.79
N ASN A 69 -1.20 -6.42 -30.61
CA ASN A 69 0.23 -6.13 -30.51
C ASN A 69 0.66 -4.92 -31.33
N GLU A 70 -0.21 -4.40 -32.17
CA GLU A 70 0.07 -3.23 -33.01
C GLU A 70 -0.32 -1.95 -32.27
N ILE A 71 0.52 -0.93 -32.43
CA ILE A 71 0.35 0.40 -31.84
C ILE A 71 0.53 1.46 -32.92
N GLN A 72 -0.22 2.56 -32.82
CA GLN A 72 -0.18 3.68 -33.76
C GLN A 72 -0.06 5.00 -33.03
N GLY A 73 0.58 6.01 -33.66
CA GLY A 73 0.79 7.32 -33.07
C GLY A 73 1.63 7.25 -31.80
N ILE A 74 2.90 6.85 -31.95
CA ILE A 74 3.77 6.53 -30.83
C ILE A 74 4.71 7.71 -30.56
N PHE A 75 4.72 8.14 -29.29
CA PHE A 75 5.68 9.09 -28.76
C PHE A 75 6.38 8.45 -27.55
N LEU A 76 7.71 8.40 -27.60
CA LEU A 76 8.56 7.89 -26.54
C LEU A 76 9.55 8.98 -26.12
N HIS A 77 9.73 9.20 -24.83
CA HIS A 77 10.69 10.15 -24.28
C HIS A 77 11.53 9.51 -23.18
N ASP A 78 12.84 9.49 -23.36
CA ASP A 78 13.81 8.95 -22.40
C ASP A 78 14.72 10.05 -21.85
N LYS A 79 14.63 10.27 -20.52
CA LYS A 79 15.54 11.13 -19.74
C LYS A 79 16.66 10.35 -19.06
N GLY A 80 16.57 9.02 -19.04
CA GLY A 80 17.35 8.16 -18.16
C GLY A 80 18.49 7.40 -18.78
N ASN A 81 18.85 7.63 -20.03
CA ASN A 81 19.82 6.81 -20.76
C ASN A 81 19.42 5.32 -20.91
N ASN A 82 18.12 5.00 -20.86
CA ASN A 82 17.65 3.65 -21.11
C ASN A 82 17.83 3.26 -22.59
N LEU A 83 17.81 4.24 -23.49
CA LEU A 83 17.96 4.09 -24.93
C LEU A 83 19.37 4.51 -25.40
N LYS A 84 20.41 4.18 -24.64
CA LYS A 84 21.82 4.60 -24.93
C LYS A 84 22.34 4.19 -26.28
N ASN A 85 21.82 3.14 -26.89
CA ASN A 85 22.32 2.56 -28.13
C ASN A 85 22.00 3.37 -29.38
N PHE A 86 21.21 4.45 -29.28
CA PHE A 86 20.78 5.25 -30.42
C PHE A 86 21.54 6.59 -30.59
N SER A 87 22.48 6.88 -29.69
CA SER A 87 23.29 8.08 -29.76
C SER A 87 24.72 7.72 -30.18
N SER A 88 25.22 8.34 -31.23
CA SER A 88 26.58 8.17 -31.71
C SER A 88 27.67 8.55 -30.70
N ASN A 89 27.32 9.33 -29.68
CA ASN A 89 28.22 9.75 -28.59
C ASN A 89 27.54 9.53 -27.23
N THR A 90 27.86 8.42 -26.58
CA THR A 90 27.22 7.88 -25.38
C THR A 90 27.36 8.75 -24.13
N THR A 91 28.18 9.78 -24.10
CA THR A 91 28.51 10.53 -22.85
C THR A 91 27.80 11.87 -22.72
N LYS A 92 27.13 12.40 -23.73
CA LYS A 92 26.64 13.79 -23.76
C LYS A 92 25.14 13.97 -24.06
N THR A 93 24.37 12.91 -24.20
CA THR A 93 22.92 13.03 -24.46
C THR A 93 22.16 13.37 -23.19
N LYS A 94 21.30 14.40 -23.24
CA LYS A 94 20.42 14.83 -22.13
C LYS A 94 19.09 14.10 -22.18
N SER A 95 18.52 13.93 -23.35
CA SER A 95 17.25 13.22 -23.54
C SER A 95 17.12 12.75 -25.00
N THR A 96 16.39 11.67 -25.19
CA THR A 96 16.06 11.10 -26.49
C THR A 96 14.56 11.01 -26.65
N THR A 97 14.01 11.57 -27.72
CA THR A 97 12.58 11.50 -28.06
C THR A 97 12.44 10.74 -29.38
N ILE A 98 11.55 9.77 -29.42
CA ILE A 98 11.24 8.98 -30.62
C ILE A 98 9.78 9.18 -30.96
N ILE A 99 9.48 9.51 -32.18
CA ILE A 99 8.15 9.67 -32.72
C ILE A 99 8.01 8.72 -33.91
N SER A 100 6.95 7.91 -33.94
CA SER A 100 6.73 6.96 -35.02
C SER A 100 5.25 6.78 -35.32
N GLU A 101 4.91 6.51 -36.58
CA GLU A 101 3.52 6.34 -37.01
C GLU A 101 2.95 5.00 -36.54
N LYS A 102 3.73 3.92 -36.66
CA LYS A 102 3.29 2.57 -36.34
C LYS A 102 4.37 1.80 -35.61
N GLY A 103 3.95 0.82 -34.81
CA GLY A 103 4.87 -0.09 -34.13
C GLY A 103 4.23 -1.43 -33.79
N ILE A 104 5.07 -2.44 -33.59
CA ILE A 104 4.68 -3.78 -33.17
C ILE A 104 5.46 -4.11 -31.90
N ILE A 105 4.74 -4.54 -30.87
CA ILE A 105 5.35 -4.93 -29.60
C ILE A 105 5.37 -6.46 -29.50
N ASN A 106 6.58 -7.02 -29.40
CA ASN A 106 6.81 -8.44 -29.20
C ASN A 106 7.58 -8.63 -27.90
N LEU A 107 6.93 -9.22 -26.87
CA LEU A 107 7.54 -9.51 -25.54
C LEU A 107 8.44 -8.37 -25.03
N ASN A 108 9.73 -8.41 -25.33
CA ASN A 108 10.75 -7.47 -24.83
C ASN A 108 11.29 -6.54 -25.93
N LYS A 109 10.74 -6.58 -27.13
CA LYS A 109 11.20 -5.76 -28.28
C LYS A 109 10.05 -4.97 -28.85
N MET A 110 10.32 -3.73 -29.21
CA MET A 110 9.41 -2.85 -29.92
C MET A 110 9.99 -2.52 -31.28
N LEU A 111 9.27 -2.87 -32.32
CA LEU A 111 9.62 -2.55 -33.70
C LEU A 111 8.80 -1.34 -34.12
N LEU A 112 9.46 -0.24 -34.45
CA LEU A 112 8.84 1.01 -34.86
C LEU A 112 9.04 1.21 -36.36
N PHE A 113 8.06 1.79 -37.04
CA PHE A 113 8.07 2.07 -38.46
C PHE A 113 7.78 3.55 -38.70
N ASN A 114 8.48 4.11 -39.74
CA ASN A 114 8.30 5.47 -40.20
C ASN A 114 8.33 6.51 -39.09
N GLY A 115 9.52 6.86 -38.66
CA GLY A 115 9.66 7.77 -37.55
C GLY A 115 10.92 8.62 -37.55
N GLN A 116 11.06 9.34 -36.44
CA GLN A 116 12.23 10.18 -36.21
C GLN A 116 12.70 10.10 -34.75
N ILE A 117 14.01 10.15 -34.58
CA ILE A 117 14.71 10.24 -33.32
C ILE A 117 15.18 11.66 -33.13
N ILE A 118 14.83 12.31 -32.03
CA ILE A 118 15.27 13.66 -31.69
C ILE A 118 16.15 13.54 -30.44
N THR A 119 17.43 13.81 -30.56
CA THR A 119 18.41 13.80 -29.48
C THR A 119 18.77 15.20 -29.03
N SER A 120 18.63 15.52 -27.77
CA SER A 120 19.08 16.78 -27.18
C SER A 120 20.42 16.57 -26.48
N LYS A 121 21.44 17.38 -26.82
CA LYS A 121 22.78 17.36 -26.22
C LYS A 121 22.87 18.34 -25.05
N LYS A 122 23.70 18.02 -24.02
CA LYS A 122 23.86 18.87 -22.83
C LYS A 122 24.60 20.19 -23.10
N GLU A 123 25.53 20.22 -24.07
CA GLU A 123 26.45 21.32 -24.27
C GLU A 123 26.04 22.25 -25.42
N ASP A 124 25.33 21.75 -26.43
CA ASP A 124 24.84 22.50 -27.56
C ASP A 124 23.32 22.56 -27.55
N ALA A 125 22.73 23.73 -27.74
CA ALA A 125 21.29 23.91 -27.94
C ALA A 125 20.75 23.28 -29.25
N LYS A 126 21.60 22.57 -30.00
CA LYS A 126 21.24 21.93 -31.25
C LYS A 126 20.69 20.53 -31.01
N ASN A 127 19.44 20.30 -31.44
CA ASN A 127 18.84 18.98 -31.51
C ASN A 127 19.30 18.27 -32.76
N GLU A 128 19.69 17.01 -32.65
CA GLU A 128 20.02 16.13 -33.78
C GLU A 128 18.74 15.31 -34.08
N ILE A 129 18.33 15.34 -35.38
CA ILE A 129 17.14 14.64 -35.87
C ILE A 129 17.59 13.56 -36.83
N ILE A 130 17.27 12.30 -36.54
CA ILE A 130 17.55 11.15 -37.39
C ILE A 130 16.22 10.54 -37.79
N LYS A 131 15.94 10.47 -39.10
CA LYS A 131 14.77 9.76 -39.63
C LYS A 131 15.11 8.31 -39.86
N PHE A 132 14.13 7.42 -39.61
CA PHE A 132 14.27 5.98 -39.81
C PHE A 132 13.02 5.41 -40.49
N GLU A 133 13.19 4.39 -41.28
CA GLU A 133 12.10 3.59 -41.85
C GLU A 133 11.70 2.48 -40.86
N GLN A 134 12.69 1.86 -40.21
CA GLN A 134 12.48 0.81 -39.23
C GLN A 134 13.47 0.96 -38.06
N LEU A 135 12.99 0.83 -36.84
CA LEU A 135 13.79 0.92 -35.62
C LEU A 135 13.39 -0.20 -34.64
N ASN A 136 14.37 -0.96 -34.20
CA ASN A 136 14.16 -2.00 -33.19
C ASN A 136 14.67 -1.51 -31.83
N ILE A 137 13.77 -1.46 -30.85
CA ILE A 137 14.08 -1.03 -29.49
C ILE A 137 13.98 -2.25 -28.56
N ASP A 138 15.06 -2.52 -27.82
CA ASP A 138 15.07 -3.53 -26.78
C ASP A 138 14.53 -2.92 -25.48
N LEU A 139 13.41 -3.47 -24.99
CA LEU A 139 12.72 -3.06 -23.76
C LEU A 139 13.19 -3.83 -22.54
N SER A 140 14.08 -4.82 -22.70
CA SER A 140 14.56 -5.68 -21.60
C SER A 140 15.30 -4.89 -20.49
N ASN A 141 15.92 -3.78 -20.86
CA ASN A 141 16.69 -2.92 -19.96
C ASN A 141 15.85 -1.83 -19.28
N LEU A 142 14.56 -1.73 -19.57
CA LEU A 142 13.68 -0.76 -18.93
C LEU A 142 13.41 -1.13 -17.49
N ASN A 143 13.97 -0.36 -16.57
CA ASN A 143 13.68 -0.51 -15.15
C ASN A 143 12.32 0.11 -14.83
N THR A 144 11.39 -0.69 -14.33
CA THR A 144 10.11 -0.17 -13.86
C THR A 144 10.31 0.83 -12.72
N THR A 145 9.43 1.84 -12.64
CA THR A 145 9.39 2.79 -11.51
C THR A 145 8.96 2.12 -10.20
N THR A 146 8.73 0.81 -10.22
CA THR A 146 8.43 0.03 -9.02
C THR A 146 9.48 0.35 -7.97
N ILE A 147 9.01 1.00 -6.93
CA ILE A 147 9.81 1.49 -5.82
C ILE A 147 10.64 0.30 -5.31
N LYS A 148 11.98 0.37 -5.45
CA LYS A 148 12.91 -0.66 -4.94
C LYS A 148 12.77 -0.84 -3.42
N LYS A 149 12.27 0.19 -2.72
CA LYS A 149 12.03 0.15 -1.28
C LYS A 149 10.58 -0.29 -1.01
N PRO A 150 10.36 -1.27 -0.14
CA PRO A 150 9.01 -1.68 0.24
C PRO A 150 8.27 -0.52 0.91
N LYS A 151 6.97 -0.40 0.65
CA LYS A 151 6.11 0.53 1.39
C LYS A 151 6.05 0.10 2.86
N ILE A 152 5.76 1.03 3.76
CA ILE A 152 5.68 0.75 5.20
C ILE A 152 4.72 -0.42 5.50
N GLN A 153 3.61 -0.50 4.77
CA GLN A 153 2.63 -1.57 4.92
C GLN A 153 3.14 -2.97 4.51
N GLU A 154 4.15 -3.03 3.66
CA GLU A 154 4.77 -4.27 3.15
C GLU A 154 5.96 -4.72 4.01
N THR A 155 6.43 -3.84 4.90
CA THR A 155 7.55 -4.17 5.80
C THR A 155 7.08 -5.03 6.97
N SER A 156 7.91 -5.99 7.37
CA SER A 156 7.61 -6.86 8.51
C SER A 156 7.49 -6.05 9.80
N THR A 157 6.56 -6.46 10.66
CA THR A 157 6.28 -5.80 11.94
C THR A 157 7.53 -5.72 12.83
N PHE A 158 8.38 -6.76 12.82
CA PHE A 158 9.65 -6.76 13.55
C PHE A 158 10.63 -5.70 13.06
N LYS A 159 10.72 -5.48 11.74
CA LYS A 159 11.58 -4.42 11.18
C LYS A 159 11.09 -3.03 11.57
N LEU A 160 9.76 -2.83 11.59
CA LEU A 160 9.16 -1.56 12.02
C LEU A 160 9.40 -1.31 13.51
N LEU A 161 9.24 -2.33 14.35
CA LEU A 161 9.49 -2.24 15.79
C LEU A 161 10.96 -1.94 16.08
N ASN A 162 11.86 -2.62 15.40
CA ASN A 162 13.31 -2.41 15.54
C ASN A 162 13.71 -0.99 15.11
N CYS A 163 13.02 -0.43 14.10
CA CYS A 163 13.22 0.96 13.67
C CYS A 163 12.80 1.99 14.72
N LEU A 164 11.78 1.70 15.53
CA LEU A 164 11.38 2.57 16.64
C LEU A 164 12.31 2.46 17.85
N LEU A 165 12.81 1.26 18.14
CA LEU A 165 13.66 0.99 19.30
C LEU A 165 15.11 1.43 19.10
N THR A 166 15.66 1.28 17.88
CA THR A 166 17.02 1.69 17.57
C THR A 166 17.11 3.19 17.30
N LYS A 167 17.74 3.90 18.23
CA LYS A 167 18.05 5.35 18.11
C LYS A 167 19.12 5.67 17.05
N ASN A 168 19.87 4.68 16.57
CA ASN A 168 20.97 4.86 15.65
C ASN A 168 20.52 4.88 14.18
N ASN A 169 20.62 6.06 13.57
CA ASN A 169 20.28 6.42 12.18
C ASN A 169 21.17 5.73 11.09
N ARG A 170 21.80 4.60 11.35
CA ARG A 170 22.69 3.93 10.36
C ARG A 170 21.95 3.25 9.20
N ASN A 171 20.66 3.01 9.31
CA ASN A 171 19.88 2.44 8.23
C ASN A 171 19.09 3.54 7.52
N SER A 172 19.38 3.78 6.26
CA SER A 172 18.69 4.74 5.36
C SER A 172 17.15 4.56 5.29
N PHE A 173 16.63 3.54 5.95
CA PHE A 173 15.21 3.18 6.00
C PHE A 173 14.46 3.84 7.16
N CYS A 174 15.15 4.33 8.20
CA CYS A 174 14.56 4.82 9.45
C CYS A 174 14.71 6.34 9.61
N ASN A 175 14.41 7.13 8.59
CA ASN A 175 14.41 8.59 8.67
C ASN A 175 13.27 9.10 9.57
N GLU A 176 13.42 10.28 10.15
CA GLU A 176 12.44 10.89 11.08
C GLU A 176 11.03 11.04 10.47
N GLY A 177 10.93 11.35 9.17
CA GLY A 177 9.65 11.36 8.46
C GLY A 177 8.94 10.00 8.44
N PHE A 178 9.71 8.91 8.33
CA PHE A 178 9.20 7.54 8.39
C PHE A 178 8.66 7.16 9.76
N LYS A 179 9.24 7.66 10.85
CA LYS A 179 8.76 7.34 12.23
C LYS A 179 7.32 7.77 12.44
N LYS A 180 6.92 8.93 11.89
CA LYS A 180 5.53 9.41 11.99
C LYS A 180 4.52 8.50 11.28
N GLU A 181 4.92 7.81 10.22
CA GLU A 181 4.06 6.88 9.47
C GLU A 181 4.12 5.43 10.00
N ILE A 182 5.23 5.06 10.66
CA ILE A 182 5.40 3.73 11.26
C ILE A 182 4.43 3.53 12.43
N LEU A 183 4.26 4.54 13.27
CA LEU A 183 3.46 4.47 14.48
C LEU A 183 1.98 4.14 14.19
N PRO A 184 1.27 4.86 13.30
CA PRO A 184 -0.10 4.50 12.90
C PRO A 184 -0.20 3.09 12.31
N THR A 185 0.80 2.67 11.54
CA THR A 185 0.80 1.33 10.92
C THR A 185 0.96 0.23 11.97
N LEU A 186 1.83 0.40 12.95
CA LEU A 186 1.98 -0.54 14.07
C LEU A 186 0.73 -0.58 14.94
N ASN A 187 0.16 0.57 15.27
CA ASN A 187 -1.08 0.65 16.05
C ASN A 187 -2.23 -0.07 15.35
N ARG A 188 -2.34 0.09 14.04
CA ARG A 188 -3.34 -0.61 13.23
C ARG A 188 -3.14 -2.13 13.25
N ARG A 189 -1.90 -2.63 13.29
CA ARG A 189 -1.62 -4.06 13.32
C ARG A 189 -1.74 -4.70 14.70
N ILE A 190 -1.37 -3.98 15.76
CA ILE A 190 -1.24 -4.55 17.11
C ILE A 190 -2.39 -4.11 18.02
N ILE A 191 -2.75 -2.81 18.01
CA ILE A 191 -3.66 -2.26 19.02
C ILE A 191 -5.12 -2.37 18.59
N ILE A 192 -5.46 -2.13 17.31
CA ILE A 192 -6.85 -2.29 16.85
C ILE A 192 -7.43 -3.66 17.17
N PRO A 193 -6.72 -4.79 17.00
CA PRO A 193 -7.27 -6.10 17.36
C PRO A 193 -7.75 -6.20 18.82
N PHE A 194 -7.15 -5.48 19.77
CA PHE A 194 -7.59 -5.49 21.17
C PHE A 194 -8.97 -4.88 21.40
N TYR A 195 -9.52 -4.16 20.43
CA TYR A 195 -10.91 -3.68 20.48
C TYR A 195 -11.93 -4.78 20.16
N ILE A 196 -11.52 -5.90 19.52
CA ILE A 196 -12.41 -7.02 19.16
C ILE A 196 -13.10 -7.61 20.41
N PRO A 197 -12.38 -7.95 21.50
CA PRO A 197 -13.02 -8.43 22.72
C PRO A 197 -13.97 -7.41 23.34
N ALA A 198 -13.62 -6.12 23.32
CA ALA A 198 -14.50 -5.08 23.86
C ALA A 198 -15.82 -5.00 23.08
N ILE A 199 -15.76 -5.04 21.74
CA ILE A 199 -16.95 -5.05 20.87
C ILE A 199 -17.79 -6.31 21.11
N SER A 200 -17.15 -7.49 21.20
CA SER A 200 -17.83 -8.75 21.48
C SER A 200 -18.59 -8.72 22.81
N LEU A 201 -17.98 -8.14 23.86
CA LEU A 201 -18.65 -7.96 25.16
C LEU A 201 -19.80 -6.97 25.09
N ILE A 202 -19.67 -5.88 24.32
CA ILE A 202 -20.80 -4.96 24.09
C ILE A 202 -21.94 -5.70 23.38
N CYS A 203 -21.65 -6.52 22.37
CA CYS A 203 -22.66 -7.31 21.68
C CYS A 203 -23.33 -8.34 22.61
N SER A 204 -22.62 -8.87 23.63
CA SER A 204 -23.22 -9.79 24.60
C SER A 204 -24.32 -9.14 25.47
N LEU A 205 -24.37 -7.79 25.56
CA LEU A 205 -25.46 -7.05 26.19
C LEU A 205 -26.83 -7.31 25.52
N LEU A 206 -26.85 -7.70 24.24
CA LEU A 206 -28.08 -8.08 23.53
C LEU A 206 -28.78 -9.31 24.13
N LEU A 207 -28.03 -10.15 24.82
CA LEU A 207 -28.59 -11.36 25.49
C LEU A 207 -29.21 -11.08 26.82
N MET A 208 -29.05 -9.86 27.33
CA MET A 208 -29.65 -9.47 28.62
C MET A 208 -31.17 -9.25 28.46
N ARG A 209 -31.94 -9.82 29.37
CA ARG A 209 -33.41 -9.75 29.41
C ARG A 209 -33.96 -8.40 29.95
N SER A 210 -33.10 -7.37 29.99
CA SER A 210 -33.47 -6.07 30.55
C SER A 210 -34.36 -5.26 29.57
N LYS A 211 -35.55 -4.82 30.08
CA LYS A 211 -36.46 -3.93 29.33
C LYS A 211 -36.02 -2.45 29.33
N LYS A 212 -34.81 -2.14 29.80
CA LYS A 212 -34.33 -0.74 29.84
C LYS A 212 -33.95 -0.25 28.44
N ILE A 213 -34.32 1.01 28.16
CA ILE A 213 -34.06 1.68 26.84
C ILE A 213 -32.59 1.61 26.42
N TYR A 214 -31.65 1.71 27.38
CA TYR A 214 -30.19 1.68 27.14
C TYR A 214 -29.66 0.35 26.59
N PHE A 215 -30.43 -0.73 26.66
CA PHE A 215 -30.09 -2.05 26.16
C PHE A 215 -30.88 -2.42 24.91
N ASN A 216 -31.47 -1.43 24.22
CA ASN A 216 -32.15 -1.65 22.97
C ASN A 216 -31.14 -2.00 21.88
N LYS A 217 -31.49 -2.90 20.95
CA LYS A 217 -30.64 -3.38 19.85
C LYS A 217 -29.99 -2.25 19.08
N THR A 218 -30.76 -1.19 18.78
CA THR A 218 -30.29 -0.02 18.04
C THR A 218 -29.19 0.75 18.79
N ILE A 219 -29.34 0.88 20.11
CA ILE A 219 -28.39 1.63 20.93
C ILE A 219 -27.08 0.83 21.10
N ILE A 220 -27.17 -0.48 21.29
CA ILE A 220 -25.98 -1.35 21.36
C ILE A 220 -25.21 -1.32 20.04
N PHE A 221 -25.93 -1.36 18.92
CA PHE A 221 -25.31 -1.19 17.60
C PHE A 221 -24.62 0.19 17.49
N ALA A 222 -25.27 1.26 17.93
CA ALA A 222 -24.70 2.60 17.91
C ALA A 222 -23.44 2.72 18.76
N TYR A 223 -23.39 2.07 19.94
CA TYR A 223 -22.18 2.02 20.77
C TYR A 223 -21.03 1.28 20.08
N SER A 224 -21.29 0.13 19.48
CA SER A 224 -20.28 -0.64 18.75
C SER A 224 -19.75 0.13 17.54
N PHE A 225 -20.64 0.78 16.80
CA PHE A 225 -20.29 1.61 15.66
C PHE A 225 -19.47 2.85 16.06
N SER A 226 -19.89 3.55 17.12
CA SER A 226 -19.17 4.69 17.67
C SER A 226 -17.76 4.31 18.14
N LEU A 227 -17.61 3.13 18.77
CA LEU A 227 -16.31 2.62 19.17
C LEU A 227 -15.40 2.36 17.98
N LEU A 228 -15.93 1.76 16.89
CA LEU A 228 -15.17 1.53 15.66
C LEU A 228 -14.74 2.84 14.99
N LEU A 229 -15.63 3.83 14.92
CA LEU A 229 -15.28 5.16 14.41
C LEU A 229 -14.18 5.81 15.25
N PHE A 230 -14.29 5.72 16.57
CA PHE A 230 -13.28 6.24 17.48
C PHE A 230 -11.92 5.59 17.25
N THR A 231 -11.87 4.26 17.07
CA THR A 231 -10.60 3.55 16.81
C THR A 231 -9.93 4.01 15.52
N GLU A 232 -10.69 4.16 14.43
CA GLU A 232 -10.14 4.59 13.15
C GLU A 232 -9.64 6.05 13.18
N LEU A 233 -10.38 6.94 13.84
CA LEU A 233 -9.96 8.33 14.04
C LEU A 233 -8.70 8.40 14.92
N ALA A 234 -8.69 7.68 16.05
CA ALA A 234 -7.57 7.69 16.98
C ALA A 234 -6.27 7.21 16.32
N VAL A 235 -6.31 6.16 15.49
CA VAL A 235 -5.12 5.66 14.77
C VAL A 235 -4.52 6.72 13.88
N ARG A 236 -5.31 7.52 13.19
CA ARG A 236 -4.81 8.59 12.31
C ARG A 236 -4.00 9.64 13.08
N TYR A 237 -4.40 9.93 14.32
CA TYR A 237 -3.80 10.99 15.14
C TYR A 237 -2.70 10.48 16.08
N THR A 238 -2.53 9.17 16.28
CA THR A 238 -1.51 8.60 17.18
C THR A 238 -0.06 8.91 16.76
N GLY A 239 0.18 9.21 15.49
CA GLY A 239 1.51 9.63 15.00
C GLY A 239 1.90 11.08 15.35
N LEU A 240 0.95 11.89 15.80
CA LEU A 240 1.13 13.33 16.05
C LEU A 240 1.37 13.66 17.52
N ASN A 241 0.82 12.88 18.46
CA ASN A 241 0.82 13.22 19.86
C ASN A 241 1.01 11.99 20.77
N ASN A 242 2.01 12.02 21.66
CA ASN A 242 2.31 10.91 22.56
C ASN A 242 1.18 10.64 23.59
N ILE A 243 0.43 11.68 23.97
CA ILE A 243 -0.72 11.55 24.89
C ILE A 243 -1.84 10.75 24.21
N LEU A 244 -2.14 11.05 22.94
CA LEU A 244 -3.15 10.30 22.19
C LEU A 244 -2.74 8.84 21.97
N LEU A 245 -1.45 8.57 21.83
CA LEU A 245 -0.94 7.22 21.74
C LEU A 245 -1.19 6.43 23.04
N SER A 246 -0.85 6.99 24.20
CA SER A 246 -1.04 6.31 25.48
C SER A 246 -2.52 6.08 25.78
N LEU A 247 -3.40 7.05 25.53
CA LEU A 247 -4.84 6.90 25.65
C LEU A 247 -5.36 5.79 24.72
N PHE A 248 -4.92 5.75 23.48
CA PHE A 248 -5.34 4.73 22.52
C PHE A 248 -4.97 3.30 22.94
N ILE A 249 -3.85 3.11 23.65
CA ILE A 249 -3.44 1.81 24.18
C ILE A 249 -4.23 1.44 25.45
N ILE A 250 -4.50 2.40 26.34
CA ILE A 250 -5.12 2.16 27.64
C ILE A 250 -6.64 1.93 27.50
N ILE A 251 -7.30 2.66 26.62
CA ILE A 251 -8.76 2.60 26.44
C ILE A 251 -9.29 1.19 26.17
N PRO A 252 -8.76 0.38 25.23
CA PRO A 252 -9.31 -0.94 24.96
C PRO A 252 -9.17 -1.88 26.18
N ILE A 253 -8.07 -1.79 26.92
CA ILE A 253 -7.83 -2.60 28.12
C ILE A 253 -8.82 -2.22 29.21
N PHE A 254 -9.02 -0.92 29.43
CA PHE A 254 -9.97 -0.42 30.43
C PHE A 254 -11.42 -0.79 30.07
N LEU A 255 -11.84 -0.57 28.83
CA LEU A 255 -13.18 -0.94 28.35
C LEU A 255 -13.42 -2.45 28.48
N PHE A 256 -12.43 -3.25 28.11
CA PHE A 256 -12.51 -4.69 28.24
C PHE A 256 -12.73 -5.13 29.71
N LEU A 257 -11.91 -4.67 30.63
CA LEU A 257 -12.05 -4.98 32.06
C LEU A 257 -13.38 -4.49 32.63
N PHE A 258 -13.77 -3.26 32.26
CA PHE A 258 -15.03 -2.68 32.73
C PHE A 258 -16.25 -3.50 32.27
N PHE A 259 -16.33 -3.80 30.96
CA PHE A 259 -17.46 -4.57 30.44
C PHE A 259 -17.47 -6.01 30.98
N TYR A 260 -16.31 -6.64 31.12
CA TYR A 260 -16.22 -7.98 31.68
C TYR A 260 -16.72 -8.06 33.10
N LEU A 261 -16.27 -7.16 33.99
CA LEU A 261 -16.71 -7.09 35.38
C LEU A 261 -18.20 -6.72 35.49
N PHE A 262 -18.65 -5.74 34.70
CA PHE A 262 -20.03 -5.29 34.68
C PHE A 262 -21.00 -6.42 34.26
N LEU A 263 -20.66 -7.15 33.22
CA LEU A 263 -21.46 -8.25 32.71
C LEU A 263 -21.51 -9.43 33.69
N ASN A 264 -20.37 -9.81 34.26
CA ASN A 264 -20.33 -10.87 35.26
C ASN A 264 -21.18 -10.52 36.48
N TYR A 265 -21.04 -9.31 36.98
CA TYR A 265 -21.88 -8.85 38.11
C TYR A 265 -23.37 -8.92 37.78
N LYS A 266 -23.76 -8.48 36.61
CA LYS A 266 -25.15 -8.39 36.23
C LYS A 266 -25.79 -9.74 35.91
N PHE A 267 -25.09 -10.62 35.21
CA PHE A 267 -25.56 -11.98 34.96
C PHE A 267 -25.67 -12.82 36.25
N LEU A 268 -24.80 -12.61 37.26
CA LEU A 268 -24.92 -13.24 38.57
C LEU A 268 -26.17 -12.79 39.29
N HIS A 269 -26.52 -11.50 39.23
CA HIS A 269 -27.73 -10.98 39.86
C HIS A 269 -29.03 -11.37 39.15
N GLU A 270 -29.03 -11.51 37.83
CA GLU A 270 -30.21 -12.00 37.10
C GLU A 270 -30.50 -13.49 37.37
N THR A 271 -29.47 -14.31 37.58
CA THR A 271 -29.66 -15.73 37.93
C THR A 271 -30.11 -15.97 39.38
N SER A 272 -29.85 -15.02 40.26
CA SER A 272 -30.33 -15.11 41.67
C SER A 272 -31.76 -14.60 41.84
N ALA A 273 -32.35 -13.92 40.87
CA ALA A 273 -33.70 -13.35 40.90
C ALA A 273 -34.74 -14.20 40.10
N SER A 274 -34.34 -15.30 39.51
CA SER A 274 -35.21 -16.30 38.86
C SER A 274 -35.34 -17.55 39.69
#